data_0cca4ce9ef6f14581fb0601ef99d888c
#
_entry.id   0cca4ce9ef6f14581fb0601ef99d888c
#
_cell.length_a   1.000
_cell.length_b   1.000
_cell.length_c   1.000
_cell.angle_alpha   90.00
_cell.angle_beta   90.00
_cell.angle_gamma   90.00
#
_symmetry.space_group_name_H-M   'P 1'
#
loop_
_entity.id
_entity.type
_entity.pdbx_description
1 polymer ?
#
loop_
_entity_poly.entity_id
_entity_poly.type
_entity_poly.pdbx_seq_one_letter_code
_entity_poly.pdbx_strand_id
1 'polypeptide(L)'
;MLICWAVLGGFVLDAIFGDPAWLPHPVVLMGKAITALEKRLRAQFPKTPQGELCGGEVLAAILPVGTFLITALVCRLAAALHPLAGLAVQMFWCAQALAAKGLAQESRNVYKELQKQDLPAARKAVARIVGRDTQNLTAEGVTKAAVETVAENASDGVIAPLLYMLLGGAPLALTYKAINTMDSMLGYKNQKYLYFGRAAARLDDVANYLPSRLAGLLWVAAAALTGSSARGAWKIWRRDRRNHASPNSAQTESACAGALGVQLAGPAYYFGEYYDKPTIGDALRPVEPKDILRADRMMYAESLLALVLGIALRLLVLAM
;
A
#
# COMPACT_ATOMS: atom_id res chain seq x y z
N MET A 1 25.67 -0.70 -6.52
CA MET A 1 25.73 0.77 -6.44
C MET A 1 24.60 1.47 -7.21
N LEU A 2 24.39 1.17 -8.53
CA LEU A 2 23.36 1.85 -9.36
C LEU A 2 21.96 1.80 -8.74
N ILE A 3 21.52 0.63 -8.22
CA ILE A 3 20.21 0.48 -7.56
C ILE A 3 20.10 1.37 -6.31
N CYS A 4 21.14 1.54 -5.51
CA CYS A 4 21.08 2.43 -4.35
C CYS A 4 20.80 3.89 -4.77
N TRP A 5 21.44 4.35 -5.83
CA TRP A 5 21.18 5.69 -6.39
C TRP A 5 19.77 5.80 -6.97
N ALA A 6 19.29 4.75 -7.66
CA ALA A 6 17.94 4.73 -8.21
C ALA A 6 16.86 4.79 -7.11
N VAL A 7 17.05 4.02 -6.03
CA VAL A 7 16.14 4.01 -4.87
C VAL A 7 16.16 5.35 -4.14
N LEU A 8 17.36 5.87 -3.85
CA LEU A 8 17.50 7.17 -3.17
C LEU A 8 16.86 8.30 -3.99
N GLY A 9 17.18 8.36 -5.30
CA GLY A 9 16.60 9.35 -6.19
C GLY A 9 15.10 9.20 -6.35
N GLY A 10 14.59 7.96 -6.47
CA GLY A 10 13.14 7.69 -6.51
C GLY A 10 12.42 8.12 -5.24
N PHE A 11 13.00 7.84 -4.06
CA PHE A 11 12.45 8.28 -2.79
C PHE A 11 12.40 9.81 -2.66
N VAL A 12 13.45 10.49 -3.06
CA VAL A 12 13.51 11.98 -3.07
C VAL A 12 12.50 12.56 -4.05
N LEU A 13 12.35 11.97 -5.24
CA LEU A 13 11.37 12.41 -6.23
C LEU A 13 9.94 12.23 -5.73
N ASP A 14 9.59 11.08 -5.11
CA ASP A 14 8.27 10.92 -4.48
C ASP A 14 8.06 11.98 -3.38
N ALA A 15 9.03 12.18 -2.50
CA ALA A 15 8.92 13.15 -1.41
C ALA A 15 8.71 14.60 -1.91
N ILE A 16 9.31 14.98 -3.06
CA ILE A 16 9.20 16.33 -3.63
C ILE A 16 7.93 16.48 -4.48
N PHE A 17 7.64 15.55 -5.39
CA PHE A 17 6.60 15.69 -6.39
C PHE A 17 5.34 14.88 -6.08
N GLY A 18 5.46 13.70 -5.47
CA GLY A 18 4.36 12.73 -5.33
C GLY A 18 3.86 12.28 -6.69
N ASP A 19 2.53 12.13 -6.81
CA ASP A 19 1.85 11.67 -8.03
C ASP A 19 1.07 12.82 -8.70
N PRO A 20 1.71 13.67 -9.53
CA PRO A 20 1.02 14.76 -10.19
C PRO A 20 -0.05 14.24 -11.17
N ALA A 21 -1.27 14.77 -11.11
CA ALA A 21 -2.40 14.29 -11.92
C ALA A 21 -2.20 14.37 -13.45
N TRP A 22 -1.28 15.23 -13.92
CA TRP A 22 -0.94 15.37 -15.34
C TRP A 22 0.03 14.29 -15.85
N LEU A 23 0.70 13.56 -14.94
CA LEU A 23 1.71 12.57 -15.29
C LEU A 23 1.04 11.20 -15.46
N PRO A 24 1.24 10.51 -16.60
CA PRO A 24 0.76 9.14 -16.75
C PRO A 24 1.35 8.23 -15.68
N HIS A 25 0.48 7.59 -14.89
CA HIS A 25 0.91 6.75 -13.79
C HIS A 25 0.86 5.25 -14.17
N PRO A 26 1.90 4.44 -13.90
CA PRO A 26 1.93 3.01 -14.23
C PRO A 26 0.74 2.24 -13.67
N VAL A 27 0.28 2.56 -12.46
CA VAL A 27 -0.88 1.92 -11.83
C VAL A 27 -2.15 2.09 -12.65
N VAL A 28 -2.34 3.26 -13.32
CA VAL A 28 -3.50 3.48 -14.21
C VAL A 28 -3.41 2.57 -15.43
N LEU A 29 -2.20 2.40 -15.99
CA LEU A 29 -1.98 1.48 -17.11
C LEU A 29 -2.19 0.03 -16.69
N MET A 30 -1.70 -0.36 -15.51
CA MET A 30 -1.96 -1.67 -14.90
C MET A 30 -3.46 -1.91 -14.72
N GLY A 31 -4.20 -0.95 -14.18
CA GLY A 31 -5.65 -1.04 -13.99
C GLY A 31 -6.40 -1.24 -15.31
N LYS A 32 -6.01 -0.51 -16.39
CA LYS A 32 -6.57 -0.72 -17.72
C LYS A 32 -6.23 -2.11 -18.28
N ALA A 33 -5.00 -2.58 -18.07
CA ALA A 33 -4.57 -3.91 -18.49
C ALA A 33 -5.35 -5.02 -17.74
N ILE A 34 -5.53 -4.87 -16.40
CA ILE A 34 -6.34 -5.78 -15.59
C ILE A 34 -7.76 -5.87 -16.15
N THR A 35 -8.42 -4.73 -16.37
CA THR A 35 -9.79 -4.70 -16.92
C THR A 35 -9.88 -5.36 -18.30
N ALA A 36 -8.91 -5.11 -19.17
CA ALA A 36 -8.88 -5.69 -20.50
C ALA A 36 -8.63 -7.21 -20.46
N LEU A 37 -7.70 -7.66 -19.62
CA LEU A 37 -7.40 -9.08 -19.42
C LEU A 37 -8.57 -9.80 -18.75
N GLU A 38 -9.19 -9.24 -17.71
CA GLU A 38 -10.39 -9.80 -17.08
C GLU A 38 -11.47 -10.05 -18.11
N LYS A 39 -11.79 -9.05 -18.95
CA LYS A 39 -12.82 -9.17 -19.99
C LYS A 39 -12.50 -10.30 -20.98
N ARG A 40 -11.25 -10.41 -21.42
CA ARG A 40 -10.82 -11.43 -22.39
C ARG A 40 -10.83 -12.83 -21.78
N LEU A 41 -10.28 -12.99 -20.59
CA LEU A 41 -10.17 -14.29 -19.93
C LEU A 41 -11.55 -14.82 -19.51
N ARG A 42 -12.45 -13.97 -19.01
CA ARG A 42 -13.84 -14.38 -18.74
C ARG A 42 -14.61 -14.78 -20.00
N ALA A 43 -14.20 -14.34 -21.18
CA ALA A 43 -14.79 -14.77 -22.44
C ALA A 43 -14.19 -16.11 -22.95
N GLN A 44 -12.97 -16.45 -22.55
CA GLN A 44 -12.26 -17.66 -23.00
C GLN A 44 -12.46 -18.84 -22.07
N PHE A 45 -12.64 -18.61 -20.77
CA PHE A 45 -12.83 -19.66 -19.79
C PHE A 45 -14.31 -19.90 -19.50
N PRO A 46 -14.72 -21.14 -19.14
CA PRO A 46 -16.10 -21.45 -18.79
C PRO A 46 -16.58 -20.62 -17.58
N LYS A 47 -17.87 -20.24 -17.60
CA LYS A 47 -18.52 -19.53 -16.47
C LYS A 47 -18.85 -20.51 -15.32
N THR A 48 -17.85 -21.23 -14.85
CA THR A 48 -17.90 -22.14 -13.70
C THR A 48 -16.89 -21.69 -12.67
N PRO A 49 -17.04 -22.06 -11.39
CA PRO A 49 -16.05 -21.73 -10.35
C PRO A 49 -14.61 -22.10 -10.75
N GLN A 50 -14.44 -23.27 -11.37
CA GLN A 50 -13.13 -23.72 -11.82
C GLN A 50 -12.60 -22.90 -13.01
N GLY A 51 -13.44 -22.58 -13.99
CA GLY A 51 -13.06 -21.76 -15.14
C GLY A 51 -12.67 -20.34 -14.74
N GLU A 52 -13.42 -19.73 -13.81
CA GLU A 52 -13.08 -18.42 -13.25
C GLU A 52 -11.76 -18.45 -12.47
N LEU A 53 -11.50 -19.50 -11.68
CA LEU A 53 -10.24 -19.66 -10.97
C LEU A 53 -9.07 -19.75 -11.97
N CYS A 54 -9.15 -20.60 -13.00
CA CYS A 54 -8.13 -20.72 -14.02
C CYS A 54 -7.88 -19.37 -14.76
N GLY A 55 -8.96 -18.66 -15.13
CA GLY A 55 -8.84 -17.33 -15.74
C GLY A 55 -8.12 -16.33 -14.83
N GLY A 56 -8.44 -16.35 -13.54
CA GLY A 56 -7.77 -15.52 -12.52
C GLY A 56 -6.30 -15.87 -12.33
N GLU A 57 -5.95 -17.16 -12.33
CA GLU A 57 -4.56 -17.63 -12.24
C GLU A 57 -3.73 -17.20 -13.44
N VAL A 58 -4.29 -17.28 -14.64
CA VAL A 58 -3.63 -16.79 -15.86
C VAL A 58 -3.39 -15.29 -15.80
N LEU A 59 -4.36 -14.51 -15.34
CA LEU A 59 -4.18 -13.07 -15.14
C LEU A 59 -3.09 -12.77 -14.09
N ALA A 60 -3.13 -13.46 -12.95
CA ALA A 60 -2.17 -13.31 -11.87
C ALA A 60 -0.74 -13.67 -12.26
N ALA A 61 -0.55 -14.51 -13.29
CA ALA A 61 0.76 -14.80 -13.87
C ALA A 61 1.18 -13.78 -14.93
N ILE A 62 0.30 -13.47 -15.89
CA ILE A 62 0.65 -12.64 -17.06
C ILE A 62 0.97 -11.21 -16.68
N LEU A 63 0.19 -10.60 -15.79
CA LEU A 63 0.36 -9.16 -15.49
C LEU A 63 1.68 -8.86 -14.77
N PRO A 64 2.06 -9.54 -13.67
CA PRO A 64 3.34 -9.28 -13.00
C PRO A 64 4.55 -9.62 -13.88
N VAL A 65 4.51 -10.77 -14.59
CA VAL A 65 5.59 -11.17 -15.50
C VAL A 65 5.73 -10.17 -16.65
N GLY A 66 4.64 -9.77 -17.27
CA GLY A 66 4.63 -8.75 -18.33
C GLY A 66 5.15 -7.40 -17.83
N THR A 67 4.74 -6.98 -16.64
CA THR A 67 5.22 -5.74 -16.00
C THR A 67 6.73 -5.80 -15.76
N PHE A 68 7.23 -6.92 -15.20
CA PHE A 68 8.66 -7.12 -15.01
C PHE A 68 9.45 -7.04 -16.31
N LEU A 69 9.04 -7.80 -17.32
CA LEU A 69 9.74 -7.88 -18.61
C LEU A 69 9.76 -6.53 -19.32
N ILE A 70 8.63 -5.82 -19.37
CA ILE A 70 8.53 -4.51 -20.02
C ILE A 70 9.43 -3.50 -19.29
N THR A 71 9.33 -3.44 -17.95
CA THR A 71 10.11 -2.49 -17.15
C THR A 71 11.61 -2.79 -17.26
N ALA A 72 11.99 -4.07 -17.17
CA ALA A 72 13.39 -4.48 -17.28
C ALA A 72 13.94 -4.17 -18.69
N LEU A 73 13.16 -4.42 -19.74
CA LEU A 73 13.54 -4.11 -21.12
C LEU A 73 13.79 -2.61 -21.29
N VAL A 74 12.85 -1.75 -20.87
CA VAL A 74 13.00 -0.29 -21.00
C VAL A 74 14.18 0.23 -20.19
N CYS A 75 14.40 -0.27 -18.95
CA CYS A 75 15.59 0.08 -18.16
C CYS A 75 16.89 -0.32 -18.89
N ARG A 76 16.93 -1.51 -19.49
CA ARG A 76 18.11 -1.99 -20.24
C ARG A 76 18.36 -1.19 -21.52
N LEU A 77 17.30 -0.89 -22.28
CA LEU A 77 17.41 -0.06 -23.49
C LEU A 77 17.90 1.37 -23.16
N ALA A 78 17.33 1.98 -22.12
CA ALA A 78 17.78 3.29 -21.66
C ALA A 78 19.26 3.26 -21.22
N ALA A 79 19.69 2.24 -20.49
CA ALA A 79 21.07 2.06 -20.06
C ALA A 79 22.03 1.79 -21.22
N ALA A 80 21.58 1.10 -22.28
CA ALA A 80 22.34 0.87 -23.49
C ALA A 80 22.56 2.16 -24.31
N LEU A 81 21.61 3.11 -24.25
CA LEU A 81 21.78 4.43 -24.86
C LEU A 81 22.78 5.28 -24.07
N HIS A 82 22.61 5.35 -22.76
CA HIS A 82 23.53 6.04 -21.86
C HIS A 82 23.30 5.60 -20.41
N PRO A 83 24.37 5.36 -19.60
CA PRO A 83 24.22 4.94 -18.20
C PRO A 83 23.37 5.87 -17.35
N LEU A 84 23.46 7.19 -17.53
CA LEU A 84 22.64 8.18 -16.82
C LEU A 84 21.16 8.13 -17.26
N ALA A 85 20.88 7.81 -18.53
CA ALA A 85 19.50 7.62 -18.99
C ALA A 85 18.86 6.39 -18.31
N GLY A 86 19.60 5.28 -18.20
CA GLY A 86 19.18 4.11 -17.45
C GLY A 86 18.91 4.41 -15.98
N LEU A 87 19.79 5.19 -15.34
CA LEU A 87 19.59 5.63 -13.96
C LEU A 87 18.36 6.53 -13.82
N ALA A 88 18.19 7.52 -14.70
CA ALA A 88 17.05 8.43 -14.66
C ALA A 88 15.71 7.70 -14.81
N VAL A 89 15.60 6.74 -15.74
CA VAL A 89 14.42 5.90 -15.92
C VAL A 89 14.14 5.07 -14.66
N GLN A 90 15.17 4.48 -14.06
CA GLN A 90 15.00 3.73 -12.82
C GLN A 90 14.55 4.62 -11.66
N MET A 91 15.15 5.82 -11.48
CA MET A 91 14.73 6.79 -10.47
C MET A 91 13.27 7.18 -10.64
N PHE A 92 12.88 7.51 -11.87
CA PHE A 92 11.51 7.89 -12.22
C PHE A 92 10.50 6.79 -11.87
N TRP A 93 10.77 5.55 -12.26
CA TRP A 93 9.85 4.46 -11.97
C TRP A 93 9.88 4.00 -10.50
N CYS A 94 11.01 4.14 -9.82
CA CYS A 94 11.08 3.96 -8.36
C CYS A 94 10.19 4.99 -7.64
N ALA A 95 10.20 6.26 -8.09
CA ALA A 95 9.31 7.28 -7.54
C ALA A 95 7.84 6.90 -7.74
N GLN A 96 7.46 6.50 -8.96
CA GLN A 96 6.07 6.12 -9.27
C GLN A 96 5.60 4.80 -8.64
N ALA A 97 6.51 4.00 -8.11
CA ALA A 97 6.15 2.83 -7.32
C ALA A 97 5.84 3.17 -5.85
N LEU A 98 6.36 4.28 -5.34
CA LEU A 98 6.08 4.79 -4.00
C LEU A 98 4.79 5.60 -3.99
N ALA A 99 4.14 5.67 -2.83
CA ALA A 99 2.90 6.42 -2.65
C ALA A 99 2.91 7.26 -1.36
N ALA A 100 4.09 7.52 -0.75
CA ALA A 100 4.16 8.15 0.56
C ALA A 100 3.58 9.56 0.54
N LYS A 101 3.96 10.39 -0.43
CA LYS A 101 3.45 11.75 -0.52
C LYS A 101 1.99 11.79 -0.98
N GLY A 102 1.61 10.97 -1.96
CA GLY A 102 0.23 10.89 -2.43
C GLY A 102 -0.72 10.50 -1.31
N LEU A 103 -0.37 9.48 -0.52
CA LEU A 103 -1.14 9.02 0.63
C LEU A 103 -1.28 10.12 1.71
N ALA A 104 -0.17 10.78 2.06
CA ALA A 104 -0.19 11.88 3.02
C ALA A 104 -0.99 13.09 2.53
N GLN A 105 -1.00 13.38 1.23
CA GLN A 105 -1.83 14.45 0.68
C GLN A 105 -3.32 14.13 0.78
N GLU A 106 -3.72 12.92 0.41
CA GLU A 106 -5.12 12.50 0.45
C GLU A 106 -5.64 12.39 1.90
N SER A 107 -4.86 11.83 2.82
CA SER A 107 -5.23 11.77 4.24
C SER A 107 -5.37 13.17 4.86
N ARG A 108 -4.46 14.10 4.52
CA ARG A 108 -4.54 15.49 4.95
C ARG A 108 -5.72 16.25 4.33
N ASN A 109 -6.19 15.87 3.14
CA ASN A 109 -7.44 16.41 2.60
C ASN A 109 -8.64 16.02 3.48
N VAL A 110 -8.68 14.77 3.95
CA VAL A 110 -9.71 14.33 4.93
C VAL A 110 -9.60 15.15 6.23
N TYR A 111 -8.39 15.29 6.77
CA TYR A 111 -8.14 16.10 7.97
C TYR A 111 -8.63 17.55 7.83
N LYS A 112 -8.35 18.20 6.69
CA LYS A 112 -8.77 19.60 6.43
C LYS A 112 -10.30 19.74 6.47
N GLU A 113 -11.05 18.82 5.86
CA GLU A 113 -12.50 18.88 5.85
C GLU A 113 -13.10 18.60 7.24
N LEU A 114 -12.49 17.69 8.01
CA LEU A 114 -12.86 17.45 9.41
C LEU A 114 -12.60 18.69 10.29
N GLN A 115 -11.51 19.44 10.05
CA GLN A 115 -11.21 20.69 10.77
C GLN A 115 -12.23 21.81 10.46
N LYS A 116 -12.78 21.84 9.25
CA LYS A 116 -13.87 22.75 8.86
C LYS A 116 -15.24 22.34 9.41
N GLN A 117 -15.32 21.16 10.06
CA GLN A 117 -16.57 20.52 10.49
C GLN A 117 -17.52 20.20 9.32
N ASP A 118 -16.99 20.11 8.09
CA ASP A 118 -17.76 19.70 6.90
C ASP A 118 -17.72 18.17 6.76
N LEU A 119 -18.62 17.49 7.48
CA LEU A 119 -18.71 16.04 7.45
C LEU A 119 -19.06 15.47 6.05
N PRO A 120 -19.97 16.06 5.26
CA PRO A 120 -20.21 15.61 3.89
C PRO A 120 -18.95 15.67 3.00
N ALA A 121 -18.17 16.75 3.07
CA ALA A 121 -16.91 16.88 2.32
C ALA A 121 -15.85 15.89 2.84
N ALA A 122 -15.76 15.70 4.16
CA ALA A 122 -14.83 14.72 4.76
C ALA A 122 -15.16 13.27 4.33
N ARG A 123 -16.45 12.91 4.25
CA ARG A 123 -16.89 11.60 3.71
C ARG A 123 -16.50 11.43 2.23
N LYS A 124 -16.63 12.45 1.41
CA LYS A 124 -16.19 12.43 0.00
C LYS A 124 -14.67 12.30 -0.11
N ALA A 125 -13.93 13.00 0.75
CA ALA A 125 -12.47 12.93 0.76
C ALA A 125 -11.99 11.52 1.15
N VAL A 126 -12.52 10.94 2.25
CA VAL A 126 -12.13 9.59 2.67
C VAL A 126 -12.56 8.51 1.69
N ALA A 127 -13.69 8.66 0.99
CA ALA A 127 -14.15 7.73 -0.04
C ALA A 127 -13.14 7.55 -1.21
N ARG A 128 -12.21 8.50 -1.39
CA ARG A 128 -11.16 8.38 -2.42
C ARG A 128 -10.04 7.42 -2.04
N ILE A 129 -9.91 7.09 -0.76
CA ILE A 129 -8.79 6.32 -0.23
C ILE A 129 -9.21 5.05 0.50
N VAL A 130 -10.52 4.80 0.67
CA VAL A 130 -11.05 3.59 1.32
C VAL A 130 -11.94 2.80 0.39
N GLY A 131 -12.00 1.47 0.58
CA GLY A 131 -12.89 0.60 -0.15
C GLY A 131 -14.27 0.39 0.50
N ARG A 132 -14.49 0.92 1.72
CA ARG A 132 -15.76 0.78 2.47
C ARG A 132 -16.76 1.87 2.13
N ASP A 133 -18.03 1.63 2.44
CA ASP A 133 -19.08 2.62 2.31
C ASP A 133 -18.86 3.76 3.32
N THR A 134 -18.92 5.02 2.83
CA THR A 134 -18.57 6.20 3.65
C THR A 134 -19.75 7.11 3.96
N GLN A 135 -20.92 6.89 3.31
CA GLN A 135 -22.06 7.82 3.37
C GLN A 135 -22.60 8.04 4.79
N ASN A 136 -22.50 7.01 5.62
CA ASN A 136 -23.07 7.03 6.99
C ASN A 136 -22.01 7.15 8.10
N LEU A 137 -20.71 7.36 7.75
CA LEU A 137 -19.66 7.48 8.75
C LEU A 137 -19.83 8.76 9.58
N THR A 138 -19.67 8.66 10.88
CA THR A 138 -19.50 9.81 11.77
C THR A 138 -18.14 10.47 11.54
N ALA A 139 -17.89 11.64 12.12
CA ALA A 139 -16.57 12.28 12.06
C ALA A 139 -15.47 11.38 12.65
N GLU A 140 -15.76 10.66 13.73
CA GLU A 140 -14.86 9.65 14.30
C GLU A 140 -14.65 8.49 13.32
N GLY A 141 -15.71 7.98 12.68
CA GLY A 141 -15.62 6.91 11.69
C GLY A 141 -14.79 7.30 10.46
N VAL A 142 -14.93 8.55 9.98
CA VAL A 142 -14.12 9.10 8.90
C VAL A 142 -12.65 9.18 9.33
N THR A 143 -12.39 9.63 10.55
CA THR A 143 -11.02 9.72 11.09
C THR A 143 -10.38 8.34 11.23
N LYS A 144 -11.10 7.37 11.81
CA LYS A 144 -10.64 5.97 11.92
C LYS A 144 -10.27 5.41 10.53
N ALA A 145 -11.18 5.54 9.56
CA ALA A 145 -10.97 5.06 8.20
C ALA A 145 -9.72 5.67 7.56
N ALA A 146 -9.48 6.97 7.73
CA ALA A 146 -8.28 7.62 7.22
C ALA A 146 -6.99 7.14 7.91
N VAL A 147 -6.99 6.98 9.23
CA VAL A 147 -5.84 6.46 10.00
C VAL A 147 -5.53 5.01 9.61
N GLU A 148 -6.54 4.15 9.50
CA GLU A 148 -6.41 2.77 9.04
C GLU A 148 -5.77 2.72 7.65
N THR A 149 -6.27 3.52 6.72
CA THR A 149 -5.74 3.58 5.35
C THR A 149 -4.28 4.03 5.32
N VAL A 150 -3.89 5.03 6.10
CA VAL A 150 -2.49 5.45 6.21
C VAL A 150 -1.64 4.32 6.77
N ALA A 151 -2.09 3.64 7.82
CA ALA A 151 -1.36 2.55 8.44
C ALA A 151 -1.20 1.34 7.50
N GLU A 152 -2.28 0.89 6.84
CA GLU A 152 -2.25 -0.23 5.89
C GLU A 152 -1.35 0.09 4.68
N ASN A 153 -1.56 1.26 4.06
CA ASN A 153 -0.80 1.65 2.86
C ASN A 153 0.64 2.09 3.16
N ALA A 154 1.02 2.34 4.41
CA ALA A 154 2.43 2.46 4.77
C ALA A 154 3.19 1.15 4.47
N SER A 155 2.56 -0.02 4.69
CA SER A 155 3.11 -1.30 4.20
C SER A 155 3.03 -1.40 2.68
N ASP A 156 1.83 -1.35 2.11
CA ASP A 156 1.54 -1.74 0.73
C ASP A 156 1.97 -0.69 -0.31
N GLY A 157 1.92 0.57 0.07
CA GLY A 157 2.25 1.70 -0.79
C GLY A 157 3.66 2.26 -0.61
N VAL A 158 4.35 1.89 0.49
CA VAL A 158 5.67 2.49 0.81
C VAL A 158 6.71 1.43 1.12
N ILE A 159 6.55 0.64 2.19
CA ILE A 159 7.61 -0.28 2.64
C ILE A 159 7.81 -1.45 1.68
N ALA A 160 6.73 -2.07 1.22
CA ALA A 160 6.85 -3.18 0.28
C ALA A 160 7.46 -2.74 -1.06
N PRO A 161 6.98 -1.69 -1.76
CA PRO A 161 7.68 -1.17 -2.94
C PRO A 161 9.15 -0.85 -2.68
N LEU A 162 9.48 -0.22 -1.54
CA LEU A 162 10.85 0.13 -1.17
C LEU A 162 11.75 -1.11 -1.02
N LEU A 163 11.26 -2.17 -0.40
CA LEU A 163 12.00 -3.43 -0.28
C LEU A 163 12.23 -4.09 -1.64
N TYR A 164 11.19 -4.14 -2.48
CA TYR A 164 11.31 -4.72 -3.83
C TYR A 164 12.26 -3.91 -4.72
N MET A 165 12.25 -2.57 -4.64
CA MET A 165 13.22 -1.77 -5.39
C MET A 165 14.64 -1.89 -4.86
N LEU A 166 14.84 -2.09 -3.55
CA LEU A 166 16.15 -2.39 -2.98
C LEU A 166 16.68 -3.75 -3.46
N LEU A 167 15.82 -4.73 -3.71
CA LEU A 167 16.20 -6.05 -4.22
C LEU A 167 16.54 -6.00 -5.72
N GLY A 168 15.71 -5.42 -6.56
CA GLY A 168 15.82 -5.51 -8.02
C GLY A 168 15.50 -4.23 -8.80
N GLY A 169 15.54 -3.06 -8.16
CA GLY A 169 15.29 -1.78 -8.81
C GLY A 169 13.82 -1.59 -9.21
N ALA A 170 13.58 -0.69 -10.14
CA ALA A 170 12.26 -0.37 -10.66
C ALA A 170 11.48 -1.59 -11.21
N PRO A 171 12.10 -2.57 -11.90
CA PRO A 171 11.38 -3.74 -12.38
C PRO A 171 10.67 -4.52 -11.28
N LEU A 172 11.34 -4.83 -10.17
CA LEU A 172 10.70 -5.55 -9.07
C LEU A 172 9.69 -4.69 -8.31
N ALA A 173 9.96 -3.40 -8.13
CA ALA A 173 9.03 -2.48 -7.47
C ALA A 173 7.69 -2.38 -8.24
N LEU A 174 7.74 -2.20 -9.58
CA LEU A 174 6.55 -2.13 -10.41
C LEU A 174 5.85 -3.49 -10.53
N THR A 175 6.59 -4.60 -10.49
CA THR A 175 5.99 -5.95 -10.42
C THR A 175 5.18 -6.12 -9.15
N TYR A 176 5.73 -5.75 -7.99
CA TYR A 176 4.96 -5.73 -6.75
C TYR A 176 3.73 -4.82 -6.86
N LYS A 177 3.89 -3.62 -7.43
CA LYS A 177 2.78 -2.69 -7.63
C LYS A 177 1.67 -3.27 -8.52
N ALA A 178 2.04 -4.07 -9.55
CA ALA A 178 1.07 -4.78 -10.37
C ALA A 178 0.31 -5.85 -9.59
N ILE A 179 0.98 -6.60 -8.71
CA ILE A 179 0.36 -7.58 -7.82
C ILE A 179 -0.62 -6.89 -6.88
N ASN A 180 -0.20 -5.85 -6.20
CA ASN A 180 -1.02 -5.09 -5.26
C ASN A 180 -2.23 -4.42 -5.95
N THR A 181 -2.05 -3.91 -7.19
CA THR A 181 -3.15 -3.33 -7.96
C THR A 181 -4.19 -4.39 -8.38
N MET A 182 -3.74 -5.62 -8.70
CA MET A 182 -4.66 -6.72 -8.99
C MET A 182 -5.51 -7.06 -7.77
N ASP A 183 -4.91 -7.18 -6.60
CA ASP A 183 -5.66 -7.45 -5.37
C ASP A 183 -6.66 -6.33 -5.07
N SER A 184 -6.23 -5.08 -5.13
CA SER A 184 -7.10 -3.92 -4.91
C SER A 184 -8.30 -3.86 -5.87
N MET A 185 -8.18 -4.41 -7.08
CA MET A 185 -9.27 -4.41 -8.08
C MET A 185 -10.11 -5.68 -8.08
N LEU A 186 -9.54 -6.83 -7.74
CA LEU A 186 -10.14 -8.15 -7.91
C LEU A 186 -10.23 -8.95 -6.63
N GLY A 187 -9.53 -8.59 -5.56
CA GLY A 187 -9.41 -9.38 -4.32
C GLY A 187 -10.67 -9.46 -3.44
N TYR A 188 -11.77 -8.88 -3.89
CA TYR A 188 -13.03 -8.85 -3.15
C TYR A 188 -13.69 -10.23 -3.08
N LYS A 189 -14.23 -10.59 -1.90
CA LYS A 189 -14.96 -11.86 -1.66
C LYS A 189 -16.46 -11.77 -2.01
N ASN A 190 -16.80 -10.97 -3.04
CA ASN A 190 -18.17 -10.90 -3.57
C ASN A 190 -18.39 -11.95 -4.68
N GLN A 191 -19.64 -12.14 -5.10
CA GLN A 191 -20.00 -13.13 -6.12
C GLN A 191 -19.17 -12.99 -7.42
N LYS A 192 -18.84 -11.76 -7.82
CA LYS A 192 -18.11 -11.50 -9.06
C LYS A 192 -16.65 -11.97 -8.99
N TYR A 193 -15.99 -11.85 -7.84
CA TYR A 193 -14.56 -12.05 -7.71
C TYR A 193 -14.13 -13.21 -6.81
N LEU A 194 -15.09 -13.90 -6.16
CA LEU A 194 -14.81 -14.98 -5.22
C LEU A 194 -13.85 -16.05 -5.78
N TYR A 195 -14.00 -16.38 -7.06
CA TYR A 195 -13.14 -17.35 -7.75
C TYR A 195 -12.07 -16.65 -8.60
N PHE A 196 -12.48 -15.70 -9.43
CA PHE A 196 -11.56 -15.03 -10.37
C PHE A 196 -10.48 -14.21 -9.66
N GLY A 197 -10.80 -13.47 -8.60
CA GLY A 197 -9.86 -12.65 -7.84
C GLY A 197 -9.00 -13.43 -6.85
N ARG A 198 -9.31 -14.71 -6.61
CA ARG A 198 -8.66 -15.50 -5.56
C ARG A 198 -7.15 -15.64 -5.73
N ALA A 199 -6.68 -15.80 -6.98
CA ALA A 199 -5.26 -15.92 -7.27
C ALA A 199 -4.52 -14.60 -7.03
N ALA A 200 -5.12 -13.47 -7.42
CA ALA A 200 -4.58 -12.13 -7.17
C ALA A 200 -4.44 -11.86 -5.67
N ALA A 201 -5.49 -12.10 -4.88
CA ALA A 201 -5.46 -11.92 -3.42
C ALA A 201 -4.39 -12.78 -2.73
N ARG A 202 -4.29 -14.07 -3.11
CA ARG A 202 -3.26 -14.95 -2.55
C ARG A 202 -1.83 -14.55 -2.93
N LEU A 203 -1.65 -14.06 -4.16
CA LEU A 203 -0.34 -13.62 -4.62
C LEU A 203 0.09 -12.36 -3.86
N ASP A 204 -0.82 -11.41 -3.63
CA ASP A 204 -0.56 -10.24 -2.80
C ASP A 204 -0.28 -10.62 -1.35
N ASP A 205 -1.06 -11.53 -0.76
CA ASP A 205 -0.83 -12.05 0.59
C ASP A 205 0.61 -12.59 0.75
N VAL A 206 1.12 -13.31 -0.24
CA VAL A 206 2.49 -13.85 -0.25
C VAL A 206 3.52 -12.74 -0.50
N ALA A 207 3.31 -11.90 -1.51
CA ALA A 207 4.25 -10.84 -1.86
C ALA A 207 4.42 -9.82 -0.73
N ASN A 208 3.35 -9.53 0.00
CA ASN A 208 3.37 -8.59 1.13
C ASN A 208 3.62 -9.26 2.48
N TYR A 209 3.82 -10.58 2.53
CA TYR A 209 3.98 -11.29 3.80
C TYR A 209 5.17 -10.81 4.62
N LEU A 210 6.37 -10.77 4.05
CA LEU A 210 7.57 -10.27 4.72
C LEU A 210 7.57 -8.74 4.86
N PRO A 211 7.26 -7.97 3.81
CA PRO A 211 7.20 -6.51 3.91
C PRO A 211 6.31 -6.01 5.06
N SER A 212 5.10 -6.53 5.21
CA SER A 212 4.18 -6.05 6.25
C SER A 212 4.68 -6.31 7.69
N ARG A 213 5.39 -7.41 7.92
CA ARG A 213 5.98 -7.69 9.23
C ARG A 213 7.14 -6.75 9.55
N LEU A 214 7.98 -6.47 8.56
CA LEU A 214 9.03 -5.47 8.68
C LEU A 214 8.42 -4.07 8.89
N ALA A 215 7.38 -3.71 8.15
CA ALA A 215 6.64 -2.48 8.32
C ALA A 215 6.08 -2.35 9.75
N GLY A 216 5.41 -3.36 10.28
CA GLY A 216 4.91 -3.34 11.66
C GLY A 216 6.03 -3.13 12.71
N LEU A 217 7.20 -3.74 12.51
CA LEU A 217 8.37 -3.53 13.39
C LEU A 217 8.96 -2.11 13.25
N LEU A 218 9.09 -1.64 12.02
CA LEU A 218 9.58 -0.28 11.74
C LEU A 218 8.61 0.78 12.26
N TRP A 219 7.30 0.51 12.22
CA TRP A 219 6.29 1.39 12.81
C TRP A 219 6.48 1.56 14.32
N VAL A 220 6.85 0.48 15.04
CA VAL A 220 7.17 0.58 16.48
C VAL A 220 8.36 1.51 16.72
N ALA A 221 9.42 1.41 15.89
CA ALA A 221 10.56 2.30 15.97
C ALA A 221 10.18 3.75 15.57
N ALA A 222 9.38 3.92 14.52
CA ALA A 222 8.87 5.21 14.09
C ALA A 222 8.01 5.90 15.17
N ALA A 223 7.22 5.14 15.92
CA ALA A 223 6.46 5.65 17.05
C ALA A 223 7.38 6.29 18.11
N ALA A 224 8.51 5.66 18.43
CA ALA A 224 9.49 6.25 19.34
C ALA A 224 10.08 7.56 18.81
N LEU A 225 10.46 7.58 17.53
CA LEU A 225 11.07 8.74 16.88
C LEU A 225 10.12 9.93 16.74
N THR A 226 8.82 9.68 16.69
CA THR A 226 7.78 10.71 16.50
C THR A 226 7.10 11.14 17.80
N GLY A 227 7.59 10.66 18.95
CA GLY A 227 7.02 10.98 20.26
C GLY A 227 5.69 10.28 20.57
N SER A 228 5.35 9.22 19.81
CA SER A 228 4.21 8.34 20.08
C SER A 228 4.63 7.16 20.98
N SER A 229 3.66 6.34 21.44
CA SER A 229 3.96 5.24 22.35
C SER A 229 4.54 4.01 21.66
N ALA A 230 5.87 3.89 21.60
CA ALA A 230 6.51 2.66 21.08
C ALA A 230 6.15 1.42 21.92
N ARG A 231 6.00 1.56 23.26
CA ARG A 231 5.57 0.48 24.14
C ARG A 231 4.14 0.03 23.84
N GLY A 232 3.24 0.99 23.59
CA GLY A 232 1.87 0.72 23.16
C GLY A 232 1.84 0.05 21.80
N ALA A 233 2.59 0.59 20.80
CA ALA A 233 2.73 0.02 19.48
C ALA A 233 3.18 -1.45 19.55
N TRP A 234 4.24 -1.75 20.27
CA TRP A 234 4.75 -3.11 20.44
C TRP A 234 3.75 -4.06 21.13
N LYS A 235 3.10 -3.60 22.21
CA LYS A 235 2.09 -4.38 22.95
C LYS A 235 0.94 -4.79 22.04
N ILE A 236 0.35 -3.81 21.36
CA ILE A 236 -0.83 -4.04 20.51
C ILE A 236 -0.44 -4.80 19.24
N TRP A 237 0.69 -4.49 18.59
CA TRP A 237 1.20 -5.25 17.47
C TRP A 237 1.33 -6.75 17.79
N ARG A 238 1.93 -7.10 18.93
CA ARG A 238 2.06 -8.51 19.32
C ARG A 238 0.72 -9.20 19.55
N ARG A 239 -0.28 -8.48 20.10
CA ARG A 239 -1.60 -9.02 20.42
C ARG A 239 -2.49 -9.13 19.17
N ASP A 240 -2.59 -8.04 18.39
CA ASP A 240 -3.66 -7.82 17.41
C ASP A 240 -3.22 -7.95 15.95
N ARG A 241 -1.94 -8.15 15.66
CA ARG A 241 -1.42 -8.22 14.27
C ARG A 241 -2.04 -9.31 13.39
N ARG A 242 -2.94 -10.13 13.91
CA ARG A 242 -3.69 -11.17 13.19
C ARG A 242 -5.19 -10.91 13.18
N ASN A 243 -5.64 -9.79 13.70
CA ASN A 243 -7.05 -9.45 13.80
C ASN A 243 -7.55 -8.77 12.50
N HIS A 244 -7.23 -9.36 11.36
CA HIS A 244 -7.71 -8.91 10.06
C HIS A 244 -7.90 -10.10 9.11
N ALA A 245 -8.79 -9.95 8.11
CA ALA A 245 -9.04 -11.00 7.10
C ALA A 245 -7.84 -11.23 6.17
N SER A 246 -7.06 -10.17 5.86
CA SER A 246 -5.73 -10.27 5.25
C SER A 246 -4.69 -10.55 6.34
N PRO A 247 -3.72 -11.43 6.11
CA PRO A 247 -2.63 -11.71 7.05
C PRO A 247 -1.65 -10.53 7.21
N ASN A 248 -1.79 -9.49 6.39
CA ASN A 248 -0.85 -8.39 6.23
C ASN A 248 -1.33 -7.07 6.83
N SER A 249 -2.59 -6.67 6.62
CA SER A 249 -3.12 -5.34 6.96
C SER A 249 -3.00 -5.01 8.45
N ALA A 250 -3.34 -5.95 9.34
CA ALA A 250 -3.26 -5.71 10.78
C ALA A 250 -1.81 -5.54 11.32
N GLN A 251 -0.77 -5.79 10.53
CA GLN A 251 0.61 -5.62 10.99
C GLN A 251 0.90 -4.15 11.33
N THR A 252 0.63 -3.26 10.42
CA THR A 252 0.83 -1.82 10.60
C THR A 252 -0.32 -1.16 11.33
N GLU A 253 -1.57 -1.57 11.06
CA GLU A 253 -2.74 -1.03 11.75
C GLU A 253 -2.66 -1.24 13.27
N SER A 254 -2.25 -2.43 13.73
CA SER A 254 -2.14 -2.71 15.16
C SER A 254 -1.00 -1.94 15.83
N ALA A 255 0.13 -1.78 15.14
CA ALA A 255 1.22 -0.95 15.63
C ALA A 255 0.79 0.52 15.72
N CYS A 256 0.05 1.03 14.72
CA CYS A 256 -0.50 2.38 14.70
C CYS A 256 -1.52 2.60 15.83
N ALA A 257 -2.50 1.71 15.98
CA ALA A 257 -3.50 1.76 17.05
C ALA A 257 -2.85 1.82 18.42
N GLY A 258 -1.86 0.96 18.66
CA GLY A 258 -1.10 0.94 19.91
C GLY A 258 -0.24 2.18 20.15
N ALA A 259 0.39 2.73 19.09
CA ALA A 259 1.17 3.95 19.16
C ALA A 259 0.32 5.16 19.56
N LEU A 260 -0.91 5.23 19.02
CA LEU A 260 -1.85 6.32 19.25
C LEU A 260 -2.71 6.11 20.53
N GLY A 261 -2.80 4.90 21.05
CA GLY A 261 -3.68 4.56 22.16
C GLY A 261 -5.18 4.64 21.78
N VAL A 262 -5.52 4.25 20.57
CA VAL A 262 -6.88 4.29 20.04
C VAL A 262 -7.32 2.92 19.56
N GLN A 263 -8.63 2.74 19.40
CA GLN A 263 -9.19 1.55 18.79
C GLN A 263 -9.55 1.82 17.33
N LEU A 264 -9.04 1.00 16.43
CA LEU A 264 -9.27 1.01 15.00
C LEU A 264 -10.07 -0.23 14.56
N ALA A 265 -10.35 -0.34 13.28
CA ALA A 265 -11.13 -1.41 12.66
C ALA A 265 -12.54 -1.54 13.26
N GLY A 266 -13.06 -2.76 13.36
CA GLY A 266 -14.42 -3.03 13.78
C GLY A 266 -15.39 -3.13 12.61
N PRO A 267 -16.70 -3.30 12.88
CA PRO A 267 -17.71 -3.50 11.87
C PRO A 267 -17.78 -2.39 10.83
N ALA A 268 -17.99 -2.74 9.57
CA ALA A 268 -18.09 -1.79 8.46
C ALA A 268 -19.03 -2.29 7.36
N TYR A 269 -19.52 -1.36 6.53
CA TYR A 269 -20.32 -1.68 5.34
C TYR A 269 -19.42 -1.66 4.09
N TYR A 270 -19.63 -2.66 3.22
CA TYR A 270 -18.99 -2.76 1.91
C TYR A 270 -20.06 -3.10 0.88
N PHE A 271 -20.24 -2.27 -0.12
CA PHE A 271 -21.26 -2.46 -1.16
C PHE A 271 -22.68 -2.65 -0.60
N GLY A 272 -23.01 -1.95 0.49
CA GLY A 272 -24.29 -2.05 1.20
C GLY A 272 -24.44 -3.25 2.13
N GLU A 273 -23.46 -4.15 2.20
CA GLU A 273 -23.47 -5.32 3.09
C GLU A 273 -22.68 -5.05 4.37
N TYR A 274 -23.21 -5.52 5.50
CA TYR A 274 -22.56 -5.39 6.81
C TYR A 274 -21.55 -6.52 7.02
N TYR A 275 -20.33 -6.15 7.40
CA TYR A 275 -19.26 -7.07 7.75
C TYR A 275 -18.87 -6.87 9.21
N ASP A 276 -19.03 -7.91 10.01
CA ASP A 276 -18.53 -7.94 11.38
C ASP A 276 -17.03 -8.25 11.37
N LYS A 277 -16.23 -7.24 11.73
CA LYS A 277 -14.78 -7.33 11.77
C LYS A 277 -14.29 -7.15 13.20
N PRO A 278 -13.24 -7.86 13.63
CA PRO A 278 -12.63 -7.62 14.92
C PRO A 278 -12.06 -6.20 15.01
N THR A 279 -12.06 -5.67 16.23
CA THR A 279 -11.39 -4.40 16.53
C THR A 279 -9.88 -4.61 16.73
N ILE A 280 -9.11 -3.55 16.53
CA ILE A 280 -7.65 -3.52 16.68
C ILE A 280 -7.29 -2.39 17.64
N GLY A 281 -6.51 -2.70 18.67
CA GLY A 281 -6.10 -1.74 19.69
C GLY A 281 -7.06 -1.60 20.86
N ASP A 282 -6.68 -0.78 21.81
CA ASP A 282 -7.45 -0.45 23.02
C ASP A 282 -7.97 0.99 22.92
N ALA A 283 -9.23 1.23 23.27
CA ALA A 283 -9.84 2.55 23.30
C ALA A 283 -9.38 3.33 24.58
N LEU A 284 -8.09 3.66 24.69
CA LEU A 284 -7.56 4.42 25.82
C LEU A 284 -7.97 5.89 25.77
N ARG A 285 -8.30 6.38 24.58
CA ARG A 285 -8.87 7.69 24.32
C ARG A 285 -9.72 7.63 23.04
N PRO A 286 -10.61 8.59 22.80
CA PRO A 286 -11.30 8.71 21.52
C PRO A 286 -10.31 9.05 20.39
N VAL A 287 -10.64 8.62 19.16
CA VAL A 287 -9.90 9.00 17.96
C VAL A 287 -10.22 10.47 17.63
N GLU A 288 -9.21 11.23 17.30
CA GLU A 288 -9.35 12.66 16.95
C GLU A 288 -8.73 12.95 15.58
N PRO A 289 -9.20 13.97 14.81
CA PRO A 289 -8.69 14.26 13.47
C PRO A 289 -7.17 14.42 13.39
N LYS A 290 -6.51 14.91 14.46
CA LYS A 290 -5.04 15.01 14.53
C LYS A 290 -4.32 13.66 14.46
N ASP A 291 -5.01 12.55 14.70
CA ASP A 291 -4.41 11.21 14.57
C ASP A 291 -4.04 10.87 13.13
N ILE A 292 -4.72 11.45 12.15
CA ILE A 292 -4.33 11.37 10.74
C ILE A 292 -2.91 11.94 10.56
N LEU A 293 -2.64 13.12 11.11
CA LEU A 293 -1.32 13.75 11.00
C LEU A 293 -0.24 13.01 11.81
N ARG A 294 -0.62 12.38 12.92
CA ARG A 294 0.29 11.53 13.70
C ARG A 294 0.66 10.26 12.95
N ALA A 295 -0.32 9.63 12.29
CA ALA A 295 -0.09 8.47 11.43
C ALA A 295 0.81 8.83 10.23
N ASP A 296 0.56 9.95 9.54
CA ASP A 296 1.42 10.46 8.47
C ASP A 296 2.88 10.63 8.92
N ARG A 297 3.10 11.21 10.11
CA ARG A 297 4.46 11.40 10.66
C ARG A 297 5.15 10.06 10.91
N MET A 298 4.43 9.09 11.49
CA MET A 298 4.97 7.74 11.72
C MET A 298 5.28 7.04 10.39
N MET A 299 4.42 7.14 9.39
CA MET A 299 4.67 6.59 8.05
C MET A 299 5.94 7.19 7.41
N TYR A 300 6.15 8.51 7.48
CA TYR A 300 7.38 9.13 6.96
C TYR A 300 8.63 8.71 7.74
N ALA A 301 8.54 8.63 9.07
CA ALA A 301 9.66 8.16 9.90
C ALA A 301 10.00 6.69 9.59
N GLU A 302 8.99 5.84 9.43
CA GLU A 302 9.12 4.44 9.03
C GLU A 302 9.79 4.29 7.66
N SER A 303 9.32 5.07 6.67
CA SER A 303 9.87 5.03 5.30
C SER A 303 11.34 5.45 5.26
N LEU A 304 11.71 6.48 6.03
CA LEU A 304 13.11 6.91 6.13
C LEU A 304 13.98 5.86 6.83
N LEU A 305 13.49 5.24 7.91
CA LEU A 305 14.19 4.13 8.56
C LEU A 305 14.41 2.96 7.59
N ALA A 306 13.36 2.57 6.84
CA ALA A 306 13.45 1.49 5.86
C ALA A 306 14.47 1.82 4.76
N LEU A 307 14.48 3.06 4.26
CA LEU A 307 15.44 3.52 3.25
C LEU A 307 16.88 3.43 3.76
N VAL A 308 17.15 4.00 4.94
CA VAL A 308 18.51 4.04 5.51
C VAL A 308 19.01 2.62 5.81
N LEU A 309 18.21 1.82 6.51
CA LEU A 309 18.58 0.45 6.85
C LEU A 309 18.71 -0.44 5.61
N GLY A 310 17.82 -0.29 4.64
CA GLY A 310 17.85 -1.06 3.41
C GLY A 310 19.07 -0.72 2.52
N ILE A 311 19.40 0.56 2.37
CA ILE A 311 20.61 0.97 1.64
C ILE A 311 21.87 0.50 2.39
N ALA A 312 21.94 0.66 3.71
CA ALA A 312 23.08 0.21 4.50
C ALA A 312 23.30 -1.31 4.37
N LEU A 313 22.23 -2.11 4.49
CA LEU A 313 22.30 -3.56 4.30
C LEU A 313 22.77 -3.93 2.89
N ARG A 314 22.22 -3.27 1.86
CA ARG A 314 22.63 -3.52 0.48
C ARG A 314 24.10 -3.17 0.23
N LEU A 315 24.59 -2.06 0.78
CA LEU A 315 26.00 -1.69 0.67
C LEU A 315 26.91 -2.69 1.37
N LEU A 316 26.49 -3.18 2.54
CA LEU A 316 27.22 -4.22 3.27
C LEU A 316 27.33 -5.51 2.44
N VAL A 317 26.23 -5.97 1.84
CA VAL A 317 26.23 -7.18 0.98
C VAL A 317 27.10 -6.98 -0.29
N LEU A 318 27.19 -5.75 -0.82
CA LEU A 318 28.04 -5.48 -1.99
C LEU A 318 29.54 -5.35 -1.64
N ALA A 319 29.86 -5.14 -0.36
CA ALA A 319 31.24 -5.04 0.14
C ALA A 319 31.84 -6.42 0.54
N MET A 320 30.98 -7.43 0.72
CA MET A 320 31.36 -8.85 0.97
C MET A 320 31.64 -9.58 -0.32
#